data_9d24232c3dc99c152514ff2d1cdd0f9f
#
_entry.id   9d24232c3dc99c152514ff2d1cdd0f9f
#
_cell.length_a   1.000
_cell.length_b   1.000
_cell.length_c   1.000
_cell.angle_alpha   90.00
_cell.angle_beta   90.00
_cell.angle_gamma   90.00
#
_symmetry.space_group_name_H-M   'P 1'
#
loop_
_entity.id
_entity.type
_entity.pdbx_description
1 polymer ?
#
loop_
_entity_poly.entity_id
_entity_poly.type
_entity_poly.pdbx_seq_one_letter_code
_entity_poly.pdbx_strand_id
1 'polypeptide(L)'
;NPIGSCNVSGQALTISDGNLRSSAGGTSNAIEAIGTIAPTTGKYYAEFTLNAAPQLSNQYPAIGIIGIDLNITGGNNLNSSTFFGYLPSGNKLSGGSSSSYGDTYGNGDIIGIALDMDDSGGKVWFAKNNSWQGSGNPATGTNPARNNLKTYADTWFPISGTYFANTAQTFNFGQNPTFSGQITAGTYTDSNGKGLFKYQPPTGYLA
;
A
#
# COMPACT_ATOMS: atom_id res chain seq x y z
N ASN A 1 7.05 8.56 -6.22
CA ASN A 1 7.63 7.63 -7.19
C ASN A 1 8.07 6.37 -6.47
N PRO A 2 7.60 5.18 -6.83
CA PRO A 2 8.12 3.95 -6.25
C PRO A 2 9.58 3.71 -6.66
N ILE A 3 10.39 3.31 -5.69
CA ILE A 3 11.69 2.69 -5.96
C ILE A 3 11.44 1.18 -5.99
N GLY A 4 11.86 0.52 -7.06
CA GLY A 4 11.84 -0.93 -7.09
C GLY A 4 12.94 -1.49 -6.20
N SER A 5 12.58 -2.43 -5.34
CA SER A 5 13.54 -3.30 -4.68
C SER A 5 13.31 -4.71 -5.18
N CYS A 6 14.33 -5.29 -5.75
CA CYS A 6 14.25 -6.67 -6.21
C CYS A 6 15.30 -7.50 -5.48
N ASN A 7 14.85 -8.58 -4.91
CA ASN A 7 15.67 -9.32 -3.99
C ASN A 7 16.46 -10.37 -4.69
N VAL A 8 16.98 -10.45 -5.73
CA VAL A 8 17.94 -11.50 -6.15
C VAL A 8 18.29 -11.43 -7.63
N SER A 9 19.48 -11.82 -7.95
CA SER A 9 19.96 -12.13 -9.28
C SER A 9 18.94 -12.92 -10.11
N GLY A 10 18.44 -12.32 -11.18
CA GLY A 10 17.48 -12.95 -12.10
C GLY A 10 16.01 -12.57 -11.91
N GLN A 11 15.67 -11.76 -10.91
CA GLN A 11 14.31 -11.25 -10.72
C GLN A 11 14.21 -9.85 -11.32
N ALA A 12 13.28 -9.65 -12.23
CA ALA A 12 13.07 -8.35 -12.86
C ALA A 12 11.84 -7.65 -12.26
N LEU A 13 12.06 -6.48 -11.67
CA LEU A 13 11.01 -5.52 -11.41
C LEU A 13 11.02 -4.48 -12.53
N THR A 14 9.92 -4.37 -13.23
CA THR A 14 9.72 -3.29 -14.20
C THR A 14 8.89 -2.19 -13.58
N ILE A 15 9.37 -0.97 -13.62
CA ILE A 15 8.66 0.23 -13.19
C ILE A 15 8.27 1.01 -14.45
N SER A 16 7.01 1.44 -14.51
CA SER A 16 6.43 2.16 -15.66
C SER A 16 5.42 3.23 -15.19
N ASP A 17 4.80 3.90 -16.17
CA ASP A 17 3.72 4.85 -15.96
C ASP A 17 4.08 5.95 -14.95
N GLY A 18 5.19 6.63 -15.19
CA GLY A 18 5.68 7.69 -14.30
C GLY A 18 6.16 7.17 -12.94
N ASN A 19 6.63 5.92 -12.90
CA ASN A 19 7.04 5.21 -11.69
C ASN A 19 5.89 4.90 -10.71
N LEU A 20 4.68 4.75 -11.22
CA LEU A 20 3.51 4.43 -10.40
C LEU A 20 3.06 2.98 -10.53
N ARG A 21 3.46 2.33 -11.63
CA ARG A 21 3.16 0.92 -11.88
C ARG A 21 4.41 0.07 -11.75
N SER A 22 4.27 -1.04 -11.06
CA SER A 22 5.29 -2.08 -10.94
C SER A 22 4.79 -3.39 -11.52
N SER A 23 5.68 -4.13 -12.18
CA SER A 23 5.41 -5.47 -12.72
C SER A 23 6.53 -6.42 -12.35
N ALA A 24 6.16 -7.57 -11.82
CA ALA A 24 7.08 -8.62 -11.43
C ALA A 24 7.36 -9.57 -12.61
N GLY A 25 8.63 -9.80 -12.92
CA GLY A 25 9.07 -10.69 -14.01
C GLY A 25 9.56 -12.07 -13.56
N GLY A 26 9.59 -12.36 -12.27
CA GLY A 26 10.15 -13.61 -11.73
C GLY A 26 9.26 -14.28 -10.67
N THR A 27 9.62 -15.50 -10.24
CA THR A 27 8.75 -16.39 -9.44
C THR A 27 9.34 -16.86 -8.10
N SER A 28 10.55 -16.50 -7.73
CA SER A 28 11.24 -17.23 -6.66
C SER A 28 11.53 -16.44 -5.39
N ASN A 29 11.35 -15.12 -5.39
CA ASN A 29 11.63 -14.26 -4.23
C ASN A 29 10.70 -13.05 -4.21
N ALA A 30 10.58 -12.41 -3.06
CA ALA A 30 9.78 -11.22 -2.91
C ALA A 30 10.25 -10.12 -3.87
N ILE A 31 9.35 -9.65 -4.72
CA ILE A 31 9.54 -8.51 -5.58
C ILE A 31 8.69 -7.38 -4.99
N GLU A 32 9.34 -6.29 -4.62
CA GLU A 32 8.73 -5.21 -3.86
C GLU A 32 8.90 -3.88 -4.57
N ALA A 33 7.83 -3.07 -4.58
CA ALA A 33 7.86 -1.69 -5.02
C ALA A 33 7.58 -0.79 -3.82
N ILE A 34 8.48 0.16 -3.57
CA ILE A 34 8.46 1.02 -2.38
C ILE A 34 8.34 2.47 -2.83
N GLY A 35 7.44 3.23 -2.22
CA GLY A 35 7.34 4.66 -2.43
C GLY A 35 8.56 5.41 -1.91
N THR A 36 8.82 6.59 -2.45
CA THR A 36 9.99 7.42 -2.07
C THR A 36 9.63 8.53 -1.08
N ILE A 37 8.37 8.71 -0.76
CA ILE A 37 7.91 9.73 0.18
C ILE A 37 7.46 9.02 1.45
N ALA A 38 8.05 9.45 2.57
CA ALA A 38 7.75 8.93 3.89
C ALA A 38 7.55 10.11 4.85
N PRO A 39 6.30 10.49 5.14
CA PRO A 39 6.04 11.60 6.02
C PRO A 39 6.34 11.26 7.48
N THR A 40 6.82 12.26 8.23
CA THR A 40 6.99 12.20 9.70
C THR A 40 5.81 12.82 10.44
N THR A 41 5.04 13.66 9.76
CA THR A 41 3.86 14.38 10.27
C THR A 41 2.80 14.46 9.17
N GLY A 42 1.58 14.84 9.52
CA GLY A 42 0.48 14.99 8.58
C GLY A 42 -0.36 13.73 8.42
N LYS A 43 -1.44 13.88 7.65
CA LYS A 43 -2.37 12.80 7.32
C LYS A 43 -2.41 12.62 5.81
N TYR A 44 -2.16 11.41 5.33
CA TYR A 44 -1.99 11.13 3.91
C TYR A 44 -2.89 9.99 3.46
N TYR A 45 -3.38 10.13 2.23
CA TYR A 45 -4.19 9.13 1.57
C TYR A 45 -3.57 8.72 0.25
N ALA A 46 -3.58 7.43 -0.02
CA ALA A 46 -3.19 6.87 -1.30
C ALA A 46 -4.13 5.73 -1.68
N GLU A 47 -4.20 5.46 -2.97
CA GLU A 47 -4.92 4.31 -3.50
C GLU A 47 -3.96 3.37 -4.21
N PHE A 48 -4.34 2.12 -4.25
CA PHE A 48 -3.59 1.05 -4.88
C PHE A 48 -4.56 0.12 -5.60
N THR A 49 -4.17 -0.38 -6.76
CA THR A 49 -4.91 -1.45 -7.43
C THR A 49 -3.98 -2.57 -7.85
N LEU A 50 -4.52 -3.77 -7.82
CA LEU A 50 -3.91 -4.95 -8.39
C LEU A 50 -4.41 -5.08 -9.83
N ASN A 51 -3.55 -4.71 -10.80
CA ASN A 51 -3.91 -4.70 -12.23
C ASN A 51 -3.95 -6.11 -12.82
N ALA A 52 -2.99 -6.94 -12.43
CA ALA A 52 -2.91 -8.34 -12.81
C ALA A 52 -2.22 -9.13 -11.71
N ALA A 53 -2.82 -10.20 -11.29
CA ALA A 53 -2.20 -11.22 -10.47
C ALA A 53 -2.70 -12.57 -10.97
N PRO A 54 -1.90 -13.27 -11.79
CA PRO A 54 -2.24 -14.59 -12.28
C PRO A 54 -2.42 -15.61 -11.16
N GLN A 55 -1.76 -15.34 -10.04
CA GLN A 55 -1.86 -16.14 -8.83
C GLN A 55 -2.08 -15.21 -7.62
N LEU A 56 -3.02 -15.59 -6.79
CA LEU A 56 -3.28 -15.00 -5.48
C LEU A 56 -3.04 -16.09 -4.43
N SER A 57 -2.31 -15.72 -3.39
CA SER A 57 -2.22 -16.56 -2.21
C SER A 57 -2.86 -15.84 -1.02
N ASN A 58 -2.93 -16.51 0.11
CA ASN A 58 -3.41 -15.88 1.34
C ASN A 58 -2.58 -14.66 1.78
N GLN A 59 -1.33 -14.54 1.27
CA GLN A 59 -0.38 -13.51 1.68
C GLN A 59 0.04 -12.56 0.55
N TYR A 60 -0.09 -12.95 -0.73
CA TYR A 60 0.48 -12.19 -1.84
C TYR A 60 -0.48 -12.05 -3.02
N PRO A 61 -0.43 -10.93 -3.74
CA PRO A 61 0.36 -9.72 -3.47
C PRO A 61 -0.11 -8.98 -2.20
N ALA A 62 0.85 -8.56 -1.38
CA ALA A 62 0.59 -7.77 -0.18
C ALA A 62 0.73 -6.27 -0.47
N ILE A 63 -0.04 -5.45 0.24
CA ILE A 63 0.09 -4.00 0.21
C ILE A 63 0.15 -3.46 1.63
N GLY A 64 0.90 -2.38 1.85
CA GLY A 64 1.00 -1.80 3.16
C GLY A 64 1.93 -0.60 3.26
N ILE A 65 2.47 -0.43 4.44
CA ILE A 65 3.50 0.55 4.78
C ILE A 65 4.68 -0.15 5.44
N ILE A 66 5.87 0.43 5.28
CA ILE A 66 7.10 -0.08 5.89
C ILE A 66 7.91 1.05 6.50
N GLY A 67 8.47 0.81 7.69
CA GLY A 67 9.36 1.73 8.37
C GLY A 67 10.76 1.83 7.75
N ILE A 68 11.58 2.73 8.26
CA ILE A 68 12.87 3.16 7.68
C ILE A 68 13.94 2.05 7.57
N ASP A 69 13.81 0.94 8.26
CA ASP A 69 14.76 -0.18 8.18
C ASP A 69 14.66 -0.95 6.85
N LEU A 70 14.57 -0.20 5.76
CA LEU A 70 14.44 -0.74 4.41
C LEU A 70 15.70 -1.47 3.98
N ASN A 71 15.57 -2.74 3.65
CA ASN A 71 16.58 -3.45 2.88
C ASN A 71 16.25 -3.38 1.40
N ILE A 72 16.62 -2.29 0.75
CA ILE A 72 16.34 -2.07 -0.67
C ILE A 72 17.17 -2.97 -1.61
N THR A 73 18.20 -3.62 -1.11
CA THR A 73 19.08 -4.49 -1.90
C THR A 73 18.81 -5.96 -1.68
N GLY A 74 18.27 -6.35 -0.54
CA GLY A 74 18.08 -7.74 -0.15
C GLY A 74 16.63 -8.25 -0.27
N GLY A 75 15.65 -7.39 -0.44
CA GLY A 75 14.22 -7.71 -0.45
C GLY A 75 13.74 -8.38 0.84
N ASN A 76 12.56 -9.00 0.77
CA ASN A 76 11.91 -9.66 1.90
C ASN A 76 11.47 -8.70 3.01
N ASN A 77 11.26 -7.43 2.65
CA ASN A 77 10.78 -6.40 3.57
C ASN A 77 9.38 -6.71 4.11
N LEU A 78 8.58 -7.47 3.37
CA LEU A 78 7.24 -7.89 3.81
C LEU A 78 7.25 -8.79 5.06
N ASN A 79 8.40 -9.37 5.41
CA ASN A 79 8.60 -10.12 6.65
C ASN A 79 9.26 -9.29 7.76
N SER A 80 9.57 -8.02 7.49
CA SER A 80 10.16 -7.13 8.49
C SER A 80 9.21 -6.89 9.67
N SER A 81 9.77 -6.73 10.85
CA SER A 81 9.02 -6.30 12.04
C SER A 81 8.39 -4.91 11.89
N THR A 82 8.89 -4.12 10.94
CA THR A 82 8.38 -2.77 10.60
C THR A 82 7.44 -2.78 9.38
N PHE A 83 7.08 -3.93 8.81
CA PHE A 83 6.05 -4.02 7.78
C PHE A 83 4.65 -4.16 8.42
N PHE A 84 3.71 -3.32 7.99
CA PHE A 84 2.29 -3.44 8.31
C PHE A 84 1.47 -3.38 7.03
N GLY A 85 0.69 -4.44 6.78
CA GLY A 85 0.00 -4.57 5.51
C GLY A 85 -1.36 -5.24 5.57
N TYR A 86 -2.05 -5.16 4.43
CA TYR A 86 -3.31 -5.81 4.14
C TYR A 86 -3.06 -6.88 3.07
N LEU A 87 -3.62 -8.06 3.26
CA LEU A 87 -3.38 -9.25 2.46
C LEU A 87 -4.61 -9.64 1.63
N PRO A 88 -4.44 -10.33 0.50
CA PRO A 88 -5.56 -10.81 -0.32
C PRO A 88 -6.55 -11.70 0.45
N SER A 89 -6.10 -12.40 1.46
CA SER A 89 -6.94 -13.22 2.34
C SER A 89 -7.92 -12.41 3.21
N GLY A 90 -7.83 -11.08 3.22
CA GLY A 90 -8.56 -10.24 4.16
C GLY A 90 -7.87 -10.07 5.51
N ASN A 91 -6.73 -10.70 5.71
CA ASN A 91 -5.97 -10.54 6.94
C ASN A 91 -5.09 -9.27 6.89
N LYS A 92 -4.72 -8.77 8.06
CA LYS A 92 -3.60 -7.83 8.22
C LYS A 92 -2.33 -8.57 8.63
N LEU A 93 -1.18 -8.08 8.15
CA LEU A 93 0.15 -8.57 8.51
C LEU A 93 0.88 -7.52 9.33
N SER A 94 1.48 -7.94 10.43
CA SER A 94 2.20 -7.07 11.34
C SER A 94 3.39 -7.82 11.92
N GLY A 95 4.62 -7.42 11.59
CA GLY A 95 5.82 -8.04 12.10
C GLY A 95 5.87 -9.57 11.85
N GLY A 96 5.48 -10.02 10.67
CA GLY A 96 5.42 -11.44 10.30
C GLY A 96 4.20 -12.21 10.86
N SER A 97 3.36 -11.60 11.69
CA SER A 97 2.16 -12.24 12.25
C SER A 97 0.90 -11.78 11.52
N SER A 98 0.09 -12.74 11.06
CA SER A 98 -1.15 -12.51 10.33
C SER A 98 -2.37 -12.68 11.25
N SER A 99 -3.36 -11.81 11.11
CA SER A 99 -4.62 -11.88 11.85
C SER A 99 -5.79 -11.37 11.01
N SER A 100 -7.01 -11.83 11.30
CA SER A 100 -8.24 -11.39 10.62
C SER A 100 -8.43 -9.88 10.73
N TYR A 101 -8.87 -9.25 9.61
CA TYR A 101 -9.04 -7.80 9.57
C TYR A 101 -10.22 -7.33 8.74
N GLY A 102 -10.39 -7.83 7.52
CA GLY A 102 -11.42 -7.37 6.61
C GLY A 102 -11.74 -8.36 5.49
N ASP A 103 -12.26 -7.83 4.39
CA ASP A 103 -12.67 -8.62 3.23
C ASP A 103 -11.46 -9.09 2.41
N THR A 104 -11.59 -10.18 1.69
CA THR A 104 -10.62 -10.61 0.68
C THR A 104 -10.58 -9.62 -0.48
N TYR A 105 -9.42 -9.46 -1.13
CA TYR A 105 -9.29 -8.64 -2.33
C TYR A 105 -8.54 -9.36 -3.46
N GLY A 106 -8.74 -8.90 -4.69
CA GLY A 106 -8.14 -9.46 -5.89
C GLY A 106 -7.99 -8.45 -7.01
N ASN A 107 -7.83 -8.96 -8.23
CA ASN A 107 -7.64 -8.14 -9.43
C ASN A 107 -8.78 -7.13 -9.62
N GLY A 108 -8.41 -5.88 -9.85
CA GLY A 108 -9.33 -4.77 -10.06
C GLY A 108 -9.89 -4.14 -8.79
N ASP A 109 -9.70 -4.75 -7.62
CA ASP A 109 -10.05 -4.10 -6.35
C ASP A 109 -9.11 -2.92 -6.08
N ILE A 110 -9.65 -1.88 -5.48
CA ILE A 110 -8.91 -0.68 -5.08
C ILE A 110 -8.78 -0.67 -3.57
N ILE A 111 -7.54 -0.63 -3.12
CA ILE A 111 -7.19 -0.54 -1.71
C ILE A 111 -6.83 0.92 -1.38
N GLY A 112 -7.60 1.54 -0.51
CA GLY A 112 -7.25 2.84 0.09
C GLY A 112 -6.33 2.64 1.29
N ILE A 113 -5.34 3.51 1.42
CA ILE A 113 -4.42 3.56 2.56
C ILE A 113 -4.53 4.95 3.17
N ALA A 114 -4.92 5.03 4.45
CA ALA A 114 -4.92 6.26 5.22
C ALA A 114 -3.85 6.17 6.31
N LEU A 115 -2.90 7.09 6.30
CA LEU A 115 -1.79 7.19 7.27
C LEU A 115 -1.93 8.48 8.06
N ASP A 116 -2.02 8.39 9.37
CA ASP A 116 -2.06 9.54 10.29
C ASP A 116 -0.80 9.58 11.13
N MET A 117 0.10 10.50 10.77
CA MET A 117 1.35 10.76 11.50
C MET A 117 1.24 11.97 12.45
N ASP A 118 0.08 12.64 12.52
CA ASP A 118 -0.21 13.67 13.53
C ASP A 118 -0.66 13.04 14.86
N ASP A 119 -1.24 11.84 14.81
CA ASP A 119 -1.50 11.06 16.04
C ASP A 119 -0.20 10.82 16.81
N SER A 120 -0.25 10.90 18.12
CA SER A 120 0.94 10.75 18.98
C SER A 120 1.68 9.43 18.78
N GLY A 121 0.95 8.36 18.46
CA GLY A 121 1.52 7.04 18.18
C GLY A 121 1.68 6.72 16.69
N GLY A 122 1.03 7.49 15.81
CA GLY A 122 0.90 7.15 14.39
C GLY A 122 -0.09 5.98 14.15
N LYS A 123 -0.90 6.09 13.10
CA LYS A 123 -1.96 5.12 12.77
C LYS A 123 -2.07 4.86 11.29
N VAL A 124 -2.50 3.66 10.91
CA VAL A 124 -2.82 3.31 9.51
C VAL A 124 -4.13 2.54 9.43
N TRP A 125 -4.90 2.81 8.37
CA TRP A 125 -6.13 2.10 7.99
C TRP A 125 -6.04 1.64 6.54
N PHE A 126 -6.78 0.57 6.23
CA PHE A 126 -6.96 0.10 4.86
C PHE A 126 -8.45 0.04 4.53
N ALA A 127 -8.78 0.46 3.30
CA ALA A 127 -10.11 0.31 2.73
C ALA A 127 -10.06 -0.63 1.53
N LYS A 128 -11.15 -1.34 1.28
CA LYS A 128 -11.39 -2.04 0.02
C LYS A 128 -12.59 -1.39 -0.68
N ASN A 129 -12.40 -0.93 -1.91
CA ASN A 129 -13.47 -0.33 -2.74
C ASN A 129 -14.31 0.69 -1.96
N ASN A 130 -13.63 1.63 -1.29
CA ASN A 130 -14.23 2.69 -0.45
C ASN A 130 -14.82 2.22 0.89
N SER A 131 -14.73 0.96 1.24
CA SER A 131 -15.17 0.44 2.54
C SER A 131 -13.99 0.28 3.48
N TRP A 132 -13.93 1.06 4.55
CA TRP A 132 -12.87 0.95 5.57
C TRP A 132 -13.01 -0.38 6.31
N GLN A 133 -11.93 -1.13 6.37
CA GLN A 133 -11.91 -2.47 6.93
C GLN A 133 -11.77 -2.46 8.46
N GLY A 134 -12.13 -3.56 9.12
CA GLY A 134 -12.08 -3.69 10.58
C GLY A 134 -12.92 -2.66 11.33
N SER A 135 -14.04 -2.17 10.74
CA SER A 135 -14.86 -1.07 11.27
C SER A 135 -14.03 0.22 11.50
N GLY A 136 -12.98 0.41 10.73
CA GLY A 136 -12.09 1.56 10.81
C GLY A 136 -12.75 2.86 10.37
N ASN A 137 -12.34 3.97 10.98
CA ASN A 137 -12.74 5.31 10.53
C ASN A 137 -11.55 6.27 10.69
N PRO A 138 -10.81 6.52 9.59
CA PRO A 138 -9.67 7.45 9.64
C PRO A 138 -10.04 8.88 10.02
N ALA A 139 -11.22 9.37 9.60
CA ALA A 139 -11.66 10.74 9.89
C ALA A 139 -11.82 10.98 11.39
N THR A 140 -12.22 9.96 12.15
CA THR A 140 -12.37 10.03 13.63
C THR A 140 -11.21 9.39 14.39
N GLY A 141 -10.26 8.76 13.66
CA GLY A 141 -9.10 8.09 14.26
C GLY A 141 -9.42 6.77 14.97
N THR A 142 -10.60 6.17 14.72
CA THR A 142 -11.05 4.95 15.41
C THR A 142 -10.70 3.67 14.64
N ASN A 143 -10.50 2.58 15.37
CA ASN A 143 -10.25 1.23 14.86
C ASN A 143 -9.20 1.16 13.73
N PRO A 144 -7.97 1.67 13.93
CA PRO A 144 -6.92 1.53 12.93
C PRO A 144 -6.52 0.06 12.72
N ALA A 145 -6.03 -0.26 11.53
CA ALA A 145 -5.40 -1.56 11.27
C ALA A 145 -4.18 -1.76 12.16
N ARG A 146 -3.43 -0.66 12.37
CA ARG A 146 -2.31 -0.59 13.31
C ARG A 146 -2.25 0.80 13.94
N ASN A 147 -1.94 0.84 15.21
CA ASN A 147 -1.58 2.04 15.99
C ASN A 147 -0.12 1.92 16.47
N ASN A 148 0.37 2.96 17.13
CA ASN A 148 1.71 3.02 17.70
C ASN A 148 2.83 2.79 16.66
N LEU A 149 2.63 3.28 15.44
CA LEU A 149 3.62 3.17 14.35
C LEU A 149 4.96 3.77 14.75
N LYS A 150 4.95 4.90 15.46
CA LYS A 150 6.14 5.64 15.91
C LYS A 150 6.99 4.87 16.94
N THR A 151 6.46 3.80 17.52
CA THR A 151 7.25 2.87 18.36
C THR A 151 8.21 2.02 17.53
N TYR A 152 7.91 1.84 16.24
CA TYR A 152 8.69 0.98 15.33
C TYR A 152 9.58 1.78 14.39
N ALA A 153 9.09 2.92 13.89
CA ALA A 153 9.84 3.80 12.99
C ALA A 153 9.25 5.21 12.98
N ASP A 154 10.08 6.21 12.71
CA ASP A 154 9.64 7.61 12.60
C ASP A 154 9.01 7.94 11.25
N THR A 155 9.32 7.17 10.21
CA THR A 155 8.87 7.39 8.84
C THR A 155 8.36 6.11 8.23
N TRP A 156 7.32 6.23 7.38
CA TRP A 156 6.63 5.09 6.79
C TRP A 156 6.43 5.26 5.29
N PHE A 157 6.96 4.34 4.52
CA PHE A 157 6.85 4.31 3.07
C PHE A 157 5.70 3.39 2.63
N PRO A 158 4.89 3.77 1.64
CA PRO A 158 3.98 2.82 1.00
C PRO A 158 4.80 1.75 0.29
N ILE A 159 4.34 0.52 0.40
CA ILE A 159 4.99 -0.65 -0.20
C ILE A 159 3.95 -1.61 -0.74
N SER A 160 4.28 -2.27 -1.82
CA SER A 160 3.58 -3.44 -2.31
C SER A 160 4.56 -4.51 -2.72
N GLY A 161 4.18 -5.77 -2.60
CA GLY A 161 5.09 -6.84 -2.96
C GLY A 161 4.41 -8.17 -3.28
N THR A 162 5.08 -8.97 -4.09
CA THR A 162 4.61 -10.26 -4.56
C THR A 162 5.75 -11.27 -4.67
N TYR A 163 5.39 -12.55 -4.65
CA TYR A 163 6.26 -13.67 -5.05
C TYR A 163 5.90 -14.24 -6.42
N PHE A 164 4.90 -13.68 -7.10
CA PHE A 164 4.38 -14.26 -8.33
C PHE A 164 4.78 -13.46 -9.55
N ALA A 165 5.27 -14.16 -10.57
CA ALA A 165 5.54 -13.58 -11.88
C ALA A 165 4.26 -13.00 -12.49
N ASN A 166 4.46 -12.02 -13.38
CA ASN A 166 3.39 -11.34 -14.11
C ASN A 166 2.34 -10.65 -13.22
N THR A 167 2.69 -10.41 -11.94
CA THR A 167 1.90 -9.56 -11.07
C THR A 167 2.17 -8.11 -11.38
N ALA A 168 1.13 -7.35 -11.71
CA ALA A 168 1.22 -5.92 -11.96
C ALA A 168 0.32 -5.16 -10.99
N GLN A 169 0.82 -4.04 -10.49
CA GLN A 169 0.15 -3.24 -9.47
C GLN A 169 0.46 -1.75 -9.68
N THR A 170 -0.50 -0.91 -9.34
CA THR A 170 -0.38 0.54 -9.56
C THR A 170 -0.79 1.32 -8.34
N PHE A 171 0.03 2.31 -7.98
CA PHE A 171 -0.30 3.32 -6.97
C PHE A 171 -0.92 4.57 -7.59
N ASN A 172 -1.81 5.20 -6.85
CA ASN A 172 -2.29 6.55 -7.08
C ASN A 172 -2.10 7.38 -5.80
N PHE A 173 -1.20 8.36 -5.89
CA PHE A 173 -0.98 9.38 -4.85
C PHE A 173 -1.64 10.72 -5.26
N GLY A 174 -2.75 10.65 -5.99
CA GLY A 174 -3.47 11.80 -6.52
C GLY A 174 -3.11 12.20 -7.96
N GLN A 175 -2.15 11.55 -8.62
CA GLN A 175 -1.74 11.87 -9.99
C GLN A 175 -2.15 10.85 -11.05
N ASN A 176 -2.74 9.72 -10.65
CA ASN A 176 -3.09 8.64 -11.57
C ASN A 176 -4.47 8.04 -11.29
N PRO A 177 -5.56 8.83 -11.44
CA PRO A 177 -6.90 8.40 -11.07
C PRO A 177 -7.46 7.27 -11.94
N THR A 178 -6.82 6.97 -13.07
CA THR A 178 -7.18 5.87 -13.97
C THR A 178 -6.37 4.61 -13.71
N PHE A 179 -5.38 4.66 -12.81
CA PHE A 179 -4.44 3.57 -12.57
C PHE A 179 -3.84 3.05 -13.88
N SER A 180 -3.27 3.99 -14.67
CA SER A 180 -2.67 3.70 -15.97
C SER A 180 -3.69 3.19 -17.01
N GLY A 181 -4.89 3.73 -16.98
CA GLY A 181 -5.97 3.38 -17.92
C GLY A 181 -6.72 2.09 -17.60
N GLN A 182 -6.47 1.49 -16.45
CA GLN A 182 -7.12 0.22 -16.04
C GLN A 182 -8.53 0.45 -15.48
N ILE A 183 -8.81 1.64 -14.95
CA ILE A 183 -10.04 1.95 -14.22
C ILE A 183 -10.58 3.30 -14.72
N THR A 184 -11.89 3.44 -14.75
CA THR A 184 -12.52 4.75 -15.00
C THR A 184 -12.11 5.72 -13.89
N ALA A 185 -11.61 6.90 -14.28
CA ALA A 185 -11.15 7.91 -13.34
C ALA A 185 -12.25 8.28 -12.32
N GLY A 186 -11.86 8.45 -11.09
CA GLY A 186 -12.62 9.17 -10.10
C GLY A 186 -12.37 10.68 -10.23
N THR A 187 -13.15 11.47 -9.52
CA THR A 187 -13.08 12.95 -9.53
C THR A 187 -12.87 13.53 -8.14
N TYR A 188 -12.59 12.67 -7.16
CA TYR A 188 -12.43 13.10 -5.78
C TYR A 188 -11.04 13.71 -5.57
N THR A 189 -11.01 14.76 -4.76
CA THR A 189 -9.77 15.46 -4.36
C THR A 189 -9.53 15.28 -2.88
N ASP A 190 -8.31 15.58 -2.45
CA ASP A 190 -7.95 15.65 -1.04
C ASP A 190 -8.61 16.85 -0.32
N SER A 191 -8.35 17.02 0.95
CA SER A 191 -8.90 18.10 1.77
C SER A 191 -8.46 19.51 1.33
N ASN A 192 -7.43 19.63 0.50
CA ASN A 192 -6.94 20.87 -0.08
C ASN A 192 -7.39 21.08 -1.54
N GLY A 193 -8.27 20.22 -2.06
CA GLY A 193 -8.70 20.23 -3.44
C GLY A 193 -7.60 19.82 -4.42
N LYS A 194 -6.63 19.03 -3.99
CA LYS A 194 -5.50 18.53 -4.79
C LYS A 194 -5.63 17.05 -5.05
N GLY A 195 -4.86 16.61 -6.04
CA GLY A 195 -4.89 15.23 -6.50
C GLY A 195 -6.22 14.83 -7.14
N LEU A 196 -6.25 13.65 -7.73
CA LEU A 196 -7.48 13.01 -8.24
C LEU A 196 -7.47 11.56 -7.79
N PHE A 197 -8.53 11.15 -7.10
CA PHE A 197 -8.70 9.83 -6.54
C PHE A 197 -9.95 9.15 -7.09
N LYS A 198 -9.94 7.83 -7.07
CA LYS A 198 -11.13 7.04 -7.40
C LYS A 198 -12.21 7.17 -6.34
N TYR A 199 -11.80 7.23 -5.08
CA TYR A 199 -12.69 7.38 -3.93
C TYR A 199 -12.35 8.63 -3.12
N GLN A 200 -13.31 9.09 -2.33
CA GLN A 200 -13.13 10.28 -1.50
C GLN A 200 -12.09 9.99 -0.39
N PRO A 201 -10.97 10.73 -0.37
CA PRO A 201 -10.05 10.70 0.77
C PRO A 201 -10.79 11.06 2.07
N PRO A 202 -10.41 10.50 3.21
CA PRO A 202 -10.99 10.89 4.50
C PRO A 202 -10.78 12.38 4.78
N THR A 203 -11.71 13.00 5.49
CA THR A 203 -11.59 14.41 5.86
C THR A 203 -10.28 14.68 6.62
N GLY A 204 -9.54 15.69 6.18
CA GLY A 204 -8.24 16.09 6.75
C GLY A 204 -7.03 15.35 6.17
N TYR A 205 -7.23 14.42 5.24
CA TYR A 205 -6.15 13.70 4.59
C TYR A 205 -5.74 14.37 3.27
N LEU A 206 -4.45 14.34 2.97
CA LEU A 206 -3.79 14.95 1.81
C LEU A 206 -3.32 13.88 0.80
N ALA A 207 -3.07 14.34 -0.44
CA ALA A 207 -2.50 13.55 -1.53
C ALA A 207 -1.01 13.24 -1.31
#